data_432d63234a79285d83f2978bdadd2ded
#
_entry.id   432d63234a79285d83f2978bdadd2ded
#
_cell.length_a   1.000
_cell.length_b   1.000
_cell.length_c   1.000
_cell.angle_alpha   90.00
_cell.angle_beta   90.00
_cell.angle_gamma   90.00
#
_symmetry.space_group_name_H-M   'P 1'
#
loop_
_entity.id
_entity.type
_entity.pdbx_description
1 polymer ?
#
loop_
_entity_poly.entity_id
_entity_poly.type
_entity_poly.pdbx_seq_one_letter_code
_entity_poly.pdbx_strand_id
1 'polypeptide(L)'
;MTEVSGIGQFPATALDGQDFSARCADKSCFFVMPDTHQQIRKDEPKTMQAIFGNLLQLDIKLVIMWIIGGVLIYLAIKKDMEPSLLLPMGFGAILVNLPNSGAITQGDEIGVLNVLYDAGIANELFPLLLFIGIGAMIDFGPLLQSPYLLIFGAAAQLGVFAVMSLACLFGFNIQDAASIGVIGAADGPTAIFVSQYFNSQYTGAIMVAAYSYMALVPIIQPPVIRAITTKKERTIHMKYSASTVSKQTKILFPIMVTLIAGLVVPRSVALVGFLMFGNLLRECGVLDSLSQTAQNVLANLI
;
A
#
# COMPACT_ATOMS: atom_id res chain seq x y z
N MET A 1 25.25 -7.82 47.51
CA MET A 1 26.72 -8.06 47.42
C MET A 1 26.87 -9.20 46.45
N THR A 2 27.25 -8.90 45.22
CA THR A 2 28.15 -9.63 44.31
C THR A 2 28.09 -8.93 42.96
N GLU A 3 29.15 -8.41 42.63
CA GLU A 3 29.71 -7.67 41.51
C GLU A 3 29.25 -8.10 40.12
N VAL A 4 28.94 -7.06 39.30
CA VAL A 4 28.95 -7.11 37.84
C VAL A 4 30.17 -6.31 37.38
N SER A 5 31.27 -6.98 37.10
CA SER A 5 32.43 -6.43 36.39
C SER A 5 32.53 -7.11 35.03
N GLY A 6 32.62 -6.36 33.97
CA GLY A 6 32.83 -6.90 32.62
C GLY A 6 32.63 -5.88 31.50
N ILE A 7 33.18 -4.66 31.65
CA ILE A 7 33.32 -3.77 30.48
C ILE A 7 34.69 -4.05 29.88
N GLY A 8 34.71 -4.84 28.80
CA GLY A 8 35.89 -5.09 27.99
C GLY A 8 36.29 -3.82 27.21
N GLN A 9 37.47 -3.31 27.50
CA GLN A 9 38.17 -2.27 26.74
C GLN A 9 38.46 -2.80 25.33
N PHE A 10 37.97 -2.08 24.31
CA PHE A 10 38.41 -2.30 22.94
C PHE A 10 39.77 -1.59 22.71
N PRO A 11 40.76 -2.26 22.16
CA PRO A 11 42.02 -1.64 21.79
C PRO A 11 41.83 -0.79 20.52
N ALA A 12 42.24 0.46 20.59
CA ALA A 12 42.36 1.33 19.45
C ALA A 12 43.57 0.90 18.60
N THR A 13 43.31 0.06 17.59
CA THR A 13 44.30 -0.23 16.54
C THR A 13 43.72 0.35 15.23
N ALA A 14 44.58 1.15 14.59
CA ALA A 14 44.31 1.81 13.30
C ALA A 14 43.78 0.83 12.26
N LEU A 15 42.58 1.10 11.75
CA LEU A 15 42.00 0.37 10.64
C LEU A 15 42.58 0.92 9.33
N ASP A 16 43.31 0.07 8.62
CA ASP A 16 43.87 0.30 7.31
C ASP A 16 42.72 0.43 6.28
N GLY A 17 42.79 1.41 5.37
CA GLY A 17 41.72 1.80 4.46
C GLY A 17 41.26 0.73 3.44
N GLN A 18 41.86 -0.44 3.41
CA GLN A 18 41.45 -1.54 2.53
C GLN A 18 40.37 -2.46 3.11
N ASP A 19 40.19 -2.46 4.44
CA ASP A 19 39.19 -3.32 5.10
C ASP A 19 37.77 -2.72 5.11
N PHE A 20 37.64 -1.43 4.77
CA PHE A 20 36.36 -0.72 4.75
C PHE A 20 35.54 -1.01 3.49
N SER A 21 36.22 -1.25 2.37
CA SER A 21 35.58 -1.54 1.08
C SER A 21 34.92 -2.94 1.04
N ALA A 22 35.44 -3.90 1.79
CA ALA A 22 34.92 -5.27 1.79
C ALA A 22 33.69 -5.47 2.70
N ARG A 23 33.43 -4.57 3.66
CA ARG A 23 32.29 -4.66 4.60
C ARG A 23 31.05 -3.89 4.12
N CYS A 24 31.17 -3.05 3.12
CA CYS A 24 30.01 -2.34 2.51
C CYS A 24 29.23 -3.18 1.50
N ALA A 25 29.62 -4.42 1.23
CA ALA A 25 28.88 -5.33 0.38
C ALA A 25 27.68 -5.99 1.08
N ASP A 26 27.54 -5.82 2.39
CA ASP A 26 26.41 -6.31 3.15
C ASP A 26 25.47 -5.14 3.53
N LYS A 27 24.19 -5.29 3.23
CA LYS A 27 23.11 -4.30 3.15
C LYS A 27 22.80 -3.48 4.44
N SER A 28 23.78 -3.24 5.32
CA SER A 28 23.56 -2.61 6.63
C SER A 28 24.24 -1.23 6.85
N CYS A 29 24.76 -0.58 5.79
CA CYS A 29 25.29 0.78 5.91
C CYS A 29 24.22 1.81 5.52
N PHE A 30 23.37 2.13 6.46
CA PHE A 30 22.55 3.33 6.42
C PHE A 30 23.41 4.52 6.92
N PHE A 31 23.64 5.49 6.06
CA PHE A 31 24.37 6.73 6.32
C PHE A 31 25.87 6.74 6.00
N VAL A 32 26.21 6.81 4.73
CA VAL A 32 27.45 7.43 4.28
C VAL A 32 27.06 8.70 3.51
N MET A 33 27.40 9.86 4.05
CA MET A 33 27.36 11.10 3.26
C MET A 33 28.31 10.92 2.07
N PRO A 34 27.88 11.18 0.84
CA PRO A 34 28.78 11.15 -0.29
C PRO A 34 29.80 12.27 -0.15
N ASP A 35 31.08 11.91 -0.25
CA ASP A 35 32.17 12.86 -0.36
C ASP A 35 31.88 13.84 -1.49
N THR A 36 31.88 15.13 -1.15
CA THR A 36 31.66 16.24 -2.07
C THR A 36 32.90 16.45 -2.95
N HIS A 37 33.23 15.51 -3.78
CA HIS A 37 34.02 15.72 -4.98
C HIS A 37 33.13 15.71 -6.19
N GLN A 38 32.31 16.76 -6.32
CA GLN A 38 31.78 17.15 -7.60
C GLN A 38 32.98 17.46 -8.53
N GLN A 39 33.32 16.49 -9.36
CA GLN A 39 33.95 16.85 -10.62
C GLN A 39 32.93 17.70 -11.37
N ILE A 40 33.17 18.99 -11.41
CA ILE A 40 32.53 19.96 -12.29
C ILE A 40 32.69 19.38 -13.70
N ARG A 41 31.69 18.66 -14.17
CA ARG A 41 31.57 18.30 -15.58
C ARG A 41 31.47 19.63 -16.34
N LYS A 42 32.51 19.96 -17.10
CA LYS A 42 32.54 21.12 -18.01
C LYS A 42 31.21 21.11 -18.79
N ASP A 43 30.47 22.20 -18.67
CA ASP A 43 29.26 22.47 -19.43
C ASP A 43 29.61 22.39 -20.93
N GLU A 44 29.30 21.28 -21.56
CA GLU A 44 29.17 21.26 -23.01
C GLU A 44 27.99 22.15 -23.37
N PRO A 45 28.10 23.00 -24.40
CA PRO A 45 27.00 23.86 -24.79
C PRO A 45 25.80 22.97 -25.14
N LYS A 46 24.70 23.13 -24.39
CA LYS A 46 23.43 22.43 -24.61
C LYS A 46 22.91 22.83 -26.00
N THR A 47 23.35 22.12 -27.01
CA THR A 47 22.91 22.30 -28.39
C THR A 47 21.42 22.06 -28.48
N MET A 48 20.72 22.76 -29.36
CA MET A 48 19.29 22.54 -29.69
C MET A 48 18.91 21.05 -29.79
N GLN A 49 19.82 20.20 -30.24
CA GLN A 49 19.70 18.75 -30.32
C GLN A 49 19.50 18.07 -28.95
N ALA A 50 20.10 18.59 -27.87
CA ALA A 50 19.89 18.03 -26.53
C ALA A 50 18.48 18.34 -25.99
N ILE A 51 17.90 19.48 -26.37
CA ILE A 51 16.55 19.90 -25.96
C ILE A 51 15.50 19.06 -26.71
N PHE A 52 15.71 18.81 -27.99
CA PHE A 52 14.78 18.02 -28.83
C PHE A 52 15.07 16.51 -28.80
N GLY A 53 16.16 16.06 -28.20
CA GLY A 53 16.55 14.66 -28.09
C GLY A 53 15.49 13.81 -27.41
N ASN A 54 14.81 14.37 -26.41
CA ASN A 54 13.70 13.70 -25.70
C ASN A 54 12.46 13.54 -26.61
N LEU A 55 12.21 14.46 -27.53
CA LEU A 55 11.12 14.37 -28.49
C LEU A 55 11.35 13.26 -29.54
N LEU A 56 12.61 12.99 -29.88
CA LEU A 56 12.97 11.92 -30.82
C LEU A 56 12.87 10.51 -30.19
N GLN A 57 12.84 10.43 -28.87
CA GLN A 57 12.68 9.16 -28.13
C GLN A 57 11.21 8.80 -27.83
N LEU A 58 10.26 9.57 -28.37
CA LEU A 58 8.83 9.29 -28.19
C LEU A 58 8.44 8.01 -28.92
N ASP A 59 8.12 6.97 -28.13
CA ASP A 59 7.47 5.77 -28.61
C ASP A 59 5.94 5.94 -28.53
N ILE A 60 5.23 5.32 -29.48
CA ILE A 60 3.77 5.28 -29.47
C ILE A 60 3.21 4.74 -28.15
N LYS A 61 3.93 3.84 -27.47
CA LYS A 61 3.56 3.29 -26.17
C LYS A 61 3.51 4.35 -25.09
N LEU A 62 4.45 5.30 -25.08
CA LEU A 62 4.47 6.42 -24.12
C LEU A 62 3.26 7.33 -24.31
N VAL A 63 2.93 7.63 -25.57
CA VAL A 63 1.75 8.45 -25.89
C VAL A 63 0.45 7.76 -25.45
N ILE A 64 0.34 6.45 -25.64
CA ILE A 64 -0.81 5.66 -25.16
C ILE A 64 -0.91 5.76 -23.63
N MET A 65 0.20 5.65 -22.91
CA MET A 65 0.20 5.78 -21.44
C MET A 65 -0.18 7.18 -20.99
N TRP A 66 0.19 8.24 -21.69
CA TRP A 66 -0.26 9.60 -21.39
C TRP A 66 -1.77 9.78 -21.62
N ILE A 67 -2.30 9.17 -22.70
CA ILE A 67 -3.75 9.17 -22.94
C ILE A 67 -4.48 8.43 -21.81
N ILE A 68 -3.98 7.26 -21.40
CA ILE A 68 -4.55 6.49 -20.28
C ILE A 68 -4.51 7.33 -19.00
N GLY A 69 -3.36 7.94 -18.68
CA GLY A 69 -3.22 8.83 -17.53
C GLY A 69 -4.20 10.00 -17.56
N GLY A 70 -4.34 10.64 -18.74
CA GLY A 70 -5.30 11.72 -18.95
C GLY A 70 -6.77 11.28 -18.77
N VAL A 71 -7.12 10.09 -19.24
CA VAL A 71 -8.46 9.50 -19.03
C VAL A 71 -8.72 9.24 -17.55
N LEU A 72 -7.76 8.69 -16.80
CA LEU A 72 -7.90 8.48 -15.35
C LEU A 72 -8.11 9.80 -14.61
N ILE A 73 -7.33 10.83 -14.92
CA ILE A 73 -7.50 12.18 -14.35
C ILE A 73 -8.89 12.76 -14.71
N TYR A 74 -9.31 12.60 -15.96
CA TYR A 74 -10.65 13.04 -16.39
C TYR A 74 -11.77 12.35 -15.61
N LEU A 75 -11.68 11.02 -15.41
CA LEU A 75 -12.65 10.25 -14.63
C LEU A 75 -12.67 10.70 -13.17
N ALA A 76 -11.51 10.95 -12.58
CA ALA A 76 -11.40 11.47 -11.22
C ALA A 76 -12.10 12.82 -11.06
N ILE A 77 -11.83 13.77 -11.95
CA ILE A 77 -12.33 15.15 -11.82
C ILE A 77 -13.79 15.30 -12.27
N LYS A 78 -14.17 14.69 -13.41
CA LYS A 78 -15.49 14.89 -14.02
C LYS A 78 -16.54 13.91 -13.57
N LYS A 79 -16.16 12.72 -13.16
CA LYS A 79 -17.06 11.65 -12.73
C LYS A 79 -17.03 11.41 -11.24
N ASP A 80 -16.18 12.13 -10.51
CA ASP A 80 -16.00 12.00 -9.06
C ASP A 80 -15.74 10.55 -8.62
N MET A 81 -14.95 9.84 -9.44
CA MET A 81 -14.63 8.44 -9.25
C MET A 81 -13.32 8.31 -8.48
N GLU A 82 -13.42 8.01 -7.19
CA GLU A 82 -12.27 7.82 -6.29
C GLU A 82 -11.12 8.80 -6.60
N PRO A 83 -11.34 10.13 -6.45
CA PRO A 83 -10.35 11.15 -6.86
C PRO A 83 -9.00 10.98 -6.16
N SER A 84 -9.01 10.52 -4.91
CA SER A 84 -7.81 10.25 -4.11
C SER A 84 -6.92 9.14 -4.68
N LEU A 85 -7.47 8.24 -5.49
CA LEU A 85 -6.74 7.15 -6.13
C LEU A 85 -6.44 7.44 -7.60
N LEU A 86 -7.46 7.80 -8.39
CA LEU A 86 -7.33 7.93 -9.84
C LEU A 86 -6.47 9.11 -10.26
N LEU A 87 -6.54 10.22 -9.54
CA LEU A 87 -5.79 11.43 -9.90
C LEU A 87 -4.27 11.22 -9.73
N PRO A 88 -3.76 10.75 -8.56
CA PRO A 88 -2.33 10.45 -8.41
C PRO A 88 -1.87 9.34 -9.35
N MET A 89 -2.67 8.30 -9.55
CA MET A 89 -2.35 7.20 -10.46
C MET A 89 -2.21 7.70 -11.91
N GLY A 90 -3.15 8.52 -12.38
CA GLY A 90 -3.10 9.10 -13.73
C GLY A 90 -1.91 10.02 -13.91
N PHE A 91 -1.63 10.89 -12.92
CA PHE A 91 -0.47 11.77 -12.97
C PHE A 91 0.85 11.01 -12.88
N GLY A 92 0.94 10.01 -12.00
CA GLY A 92 2.08 9.12 -11.90
C GLY A 92 2.35 8.36 -13.21
N ALA A 93 1.30 7.84 -13.86
CA ALA A 93 1.42 7.20 -15.16
C ALA A 93 2.02 8.13 -16.24
N ILE A 94 1.68 9.42 -16.20
CA ILE A 94 2.30 10.41 -17.09
C ILE A 94 3.79 10.61 -16.72
N LEU A 95 4.09 10.83 -15.43
CA LEU A 95 5.44 11.10 -14.96
C LEU A 95 6.43 9.99 -15.27
N VAL A 96 6.07 8.71 -15.00
CA VAL A 96 6.97 7.59 -15.21
C VAL A 96 7.21 7.29 -16.70
N ASN A 97 6.32 7.75 -17.56
CA ASN A 97 6.40 7.57 -19.01
C ASN A 97 6.95 8.81 -19.74
N LEU A 98 7.51 9.78 -19.02
CA LEU A 98 8.28 10.88 -19.61
C LEU A 98 9.74 10.43 -19.82
N PRO A 99 10.27 10.50 -21.04
CA PRO A 99 11.66 10.13 -21.29
C PRO A 99 12.62 11.08 -20.56
N ASN A 100 13.64 10.50 -19.92
CA ASN A 100 14.69 11.20 -19.18
C ASN A 100 14.16 12.15 -18.07
N SER A 101 13.02 11.80 -17.44
CA SER A 101 12.37 12.65 -16.44
C SER A 101 13.06 12.64 -15.07
N GLY A 102 13.96 11.67 -14.80
CA GLY A 102 14.48 11.43 -13.45
C GLY A 102 13.42 10.91 -12.45
N ALA A 103 12.19 10.68 -12.89
CA ALA A 103 11.13 10.14 -12.04
C ALA A 103 11.39 8.68 -11.66
N ILE A 104 11.88 7.89 -12.61
CA ILE A 104 12.30 6.50 -12.41
C ILE A 104 13.80 6.37 -12.67
N THR A 105 14.41 5.31 -12.09
CA THR A 105 15.84 5.03 -12.26
C THR A 105 16.16 4.74 -13.73
N GLN A 106 17.14 5.45 -14.26
CA GLN A 106 17.63 5.31 -15.64
C GLN A 106 19.16 5.29 -15.64
N GLY A 107 19.75 4.14 -16.01
CA GLY A 107 21.19 3.96 -15.93
C GLY A 107 21.70 4.08 -14.48
N ASP A 108 22.65 4.99 -14.24
CA ASP A 108 23.25 5.23 -12.94
C ASP A 108 22.49 6.26 -12.08
N GLU A 109 21.49 6.94 -12.64
CA GLU A 109 20.69 7.94 -11.93
C GLU A 109 19.50 7.28 -11.24
N ILE A 110 19.42 7.43 -9.91
CA ILE A 110 18.32 6.87 -9.09
C ILE A 110 17.10 7.80 -9.21
N GLY A 111 15.98 7.25 -9.66
CA GLY A 111 14.74 7.99 -9.78
C GLY A 111 14.06 8.26 -8.44
N VAL A 112 13.44 9.43 -8.29
CA VAL A 112 12.77 9.86 -7.05
C VAL A 112 11.66 8.89 -6.65
N LEU A 113 10.88 8.37 -7.60
CA LEU A 113 9.82 7.41 -7.32
C LEU A 113 10.35 6.06 -6.86
N ASN A 114 11.53 5.64 -7.34
CA ASN A 114 12.18 4.43 -6.84
C ASN A 114 12.61 4.59 -5.37
N VAL A 115 13.16 5.77 -5.01
CA VAL A 115 13.50 6.05 -3.61
C VAL A 115 12.27 5.98 -2.71
N LEU A 116 11.14 6.57 -3.13
CA LEU A 116 9.89 6.51 -2.38
C LEU A 116 9.35 5.08 -2.29
N TYR A 117 9.44 4.31 -3.38
CA TYR A 117 9.04 2.91 -3.40
C TYR A 117 9.85 2.08 -2.40
N ASP A 118 11.17 2.20 -2.44
CA ASP A 118 12.07 1.45 -1.55
C ASP A 118 11.92 1.87 -0.08
N ALA A 119 11.72 3.17 0.16
CA ALA A 119 11.58 3.71 1.51
C ALA A 119 10.25 3.38 2.19
N GLY A 120 9.18 3.11 1.43
CA GLY A 120 7.86 2.99 1.99
C GLY A 120 7.06 1.76 1.57
N ILE A 121 7.18 1.33 0.32
CA ILE A 121 6.38 0.21 -0.20
C ILE A 121 7.17 -1.09 -0.10
N ALA A 122 8.42 -1.12 -0.56
CA ALA A 122 9.25 -2.33 -0.55
C ALA A 122 9.54 -2.86 0.85
N ASN A 123 9.57 -1.99 1.86
CA ASN A 123 9.72 -2.36 3.27
C ASN A 123 8.39 -2.50 4.04
N GLU A 124 7.25 -2.50 3.32
CA GLU A 124 5.89 -2.65 3.86
C GLU A 124 5.43 -1.51 4.81
N LEU A 125 6.22 -0.46 4.99
CA LEU A 125 5.93 0.61 5.96
C LEU A 125 4.65 1.36 5.61
N PHE A 126 4.49 1.82 4.37
CA PHE A 126 3.31 2.58 3.94
C PHE A 126 2.01 1.77 4.03
N PRO A 127 1.95 0.51 3.55
CA PRO A 127 0.77 -0.34 3.76
C PRO A 127 0.39 -0.46 5.23
N LEU A 128 1.34 -0.70 6.13
CA LEU A 128 1.07 -0.83 7.56
C LEU A 128 0.56 0.48 8.18
N LEU A 129 1.16 1.63 7.86
CA LEU A 129 0.70 2.92 8.34
C LEU A 129 -0.71 3.25 7.81
N LEU A 130 -1.01 2.89 6.56
CA LEU A 130 -2.35 3.08 5.98
C LEU A 130 -3.40 2.28 6.76
N PHE A 131 -3.07 1.07 7.24
CA PHE A 131 -3.98 0.29 8.08
C PHE A 131 -4.35 0.98 9.39
N ILE A 132 -3.50 1.82 9.97
CA ILE A 132 -3.87 2.66 11.14
C ILE A 132 -4.98 3.64 10.74
N GLY A 133 -4.82 4.31 9.61
CA GLY A 133 -5.82 5.24 9.08
C GLY A 133 -7.16 4.54 8.81
N ILE A 134 -7.13 3.42 8.10
CA ILE A 134 -8.32 2.62 7.78
C ILE A 134 -8.98 2.13 9.08
N GLY A 135 -8.21 1.59 10.02
CA GLY A 135 -8.73 1.12 11.31
C GLY A 135 -9.44 2.23 12.10
N ALA A 136 -8.90 3.45 12.06
CA ALA A 136 -9.52 4.61 12.68
C ALA A 136 -10.81 5.06 11.96
N MET A 137 -10.99 4.73 10.68
CA MET A 137 -12.22 5.02 9.93
C MET A 137 -13.34 4.00 10.19
N ILE A 138 -13.01 2.73 10.50
CA ILE A 138 -13.97 1.64 10.64
C ILE A 138 -14.75 1.74 11.96
N ASP A 139 -16.08 1.65 11.88
CA ASP A 139 -16.96 1.44 13.01
C ASP A 139 -17.41 -0.03 13.10
N PHE A 140 -16.89 -0.76 14.06
CA PHE A 140 -17.28 -2.15 14.33
C PHE A 140 -18.56 -2.29 15.15
N GLY A 141 -19.20 -1.19 15.56
CA GLY A 141 -20.45 -1.19 16.33
C GLY A 141 -21.55 -2.07 15.73
N PRO A 142 -21.90 -1.94 14.43
CA PRO A 142 -22.88 -2.80 13.78
C PRO A 142 -22.52 -4.30 13.80
N LEU A 143 -21.23 -4.62 13.64
CA LEU A 143 -20.75 -6.00 13.69
C LEU A 143 -20.90 -6.60 15.09
N LEU A 144 -20.57 -5.82 16.11
CA LEU A 144 -20.70 -6.24 17.52
C LEU A 144 -22.14 -6.45 17.93
N GLN A 145 -23.09 -5.69 17.34
CA GLN A 145 -24.53 -5.90 17.57
C GLN A 145 -25.08 -7.14 16.90
N SER A 146 -24.58 -7.41 15.70
CA SER A 146 -25.14 -8.43 14.81
C SER A 146 -24.02 -9.33 14.28
N PRO A 147 -23.49 -10.26 15.11
CA PRO A 147 -22.35 -11.09 14.73
C PRO A 147 -22.58 -11.95 13.47
N TYR A 148 -23.85 -12.21 13.10
CA TYR A 148 -24.16 -12.92 11.85
C TYR A 148 -23.66 -12.20 10.59
N LEU A 149 -23.36 -10.89 10.68
CA LEU A 149 -22.75 -10.12 9.59
C LEU A 149 -21.36 -10.65 9.19
N LEU A 150 -20.70 -11.39 10.08
CA LEU A 150 -19.44 -12.10 9.75
C LEU A 150 -19.60 -13.08 8.58
N ILE A 151 -20.80 -13.59 8.33
CA ILE A 151 -21.08 -14.47 7.19
C ILE A 151 -20.80 -13.75 5.86
N PHE A 152 -21.07 -12.45 5.77
CA PHE A 152 -20.76 -11.67 4.56
C PHE A 152 -19.25 -11.57 4.31
N GLY A 153 -18.45 -11.44 5.38
CA GLY A 153 -17.00 -11.51 5.27
C GLY A 153 -16.53 -12.87 4.76
N ALA A 154 -17.10 -13.96 5.30
CA ALA A 154 -16.80 -15.30 4.81
C ALA A 154 -17.22 -15.48 3.33
N ALA A 155 -18.37 -14.93 2.93
CA ALA A 155 -18.83 -14.97 1.55
C ALA A 155 -17.88 -14.21 0.60
N ALA A 156 -17.34 -13.07 1.04
CA ALA A 156 -16.34 -12.31 0.26
C ALA A 156 -15.06 -13.13 0.02
N GLN A 157 -14.63 -13.93 1.00
CA GLN A 157 -13.44 -14.79 0.86
C GLN A 157 -13.63 -15.90 -0.19
N LEU A 158 -14.86 -16.32 -0.48
CA LEU A 158 -15.12 -17.27 -1.57
C LEU A 158 -14.63 -16.74 -2.92
N GLY A 159 -14.76 -15.43 -3.16
CA GLY A 159 -14.23 -14.76 -4.36
C GLY A 159 -12.72 -14.87 -4.46
N VAL A 160 -12.02 -14.60 -3.36
CA VAL A 160 -10.55 -14.70 -3.28
C VAL A 160 -10.07 -16.11 -3.61
N PHE A 161 -10.66 -17.13 -2.97
CA PHE A 161 -10.30 -18.54 -3.23
C PHE A 161 -10.68 -19.00 -4.62
N ALA A 162 -11.80 -18.54 -5.17
CA ALA A 162 -12.20 -18.86 -6.53
C ALA A 162 -11.20 -18.29 -7.56
N VAL A 163 -10.78 -17.03 -7.40
CA VAL A 163 -9.76 -16.40 -8.27
C VAL A 163 -8.40 -17.09 -8.12
N MET A 164 -7.99 -17.41 -6.89
CA MET A 164 -6.76 -18.18 -6.64
C MET A 164 -6.80 -19.54 -7.35
N SER A 165 -7.91 -20.26 -7.24
CA SER A 165 -8.08 -21.57 -7.92
C SER A 165 -8.04 -21.42 -9.43
N LEU A 166 -8.69 -20.38 -9.97
CA LEU A 166 -8.67 -20.08 -11.40
C LEU A 166 -7.26 -19.73 -11.89
N ALA A 167 -6.51 -18.93 -11.13
CA ALA A 167 -5.12 -18.59 -11.45
C ALA A 167 -4.23 -19.85 -11.49
N CYS A 168 -4.42 -20.78 -10.55
CA CYS A 168 -3.72 -22.08 -10.60
C CYS A 168 -4.07 -22.88 -11.85
N LEU A 169 -5.33 -22.85 -12.32
CA LEU A 169 -5.75 -23.50 -13.56
C LEU A 169 -5.10 -22.87 -14.80
N PHE A 170 -4.81 -21.58 -14.78
CA PHE A 170 -4.05 -20.90 -15.84
C PHE A 170 -2.53 -21.16 -15.77
N GLY A 171 -2.05 -21.95 -14.82
CA GLY A 171 -0.65 -22.35 -14.73
C GLY A 171 0.23 -21.47 -13.85
N PHE A 172 -0.35 -20.52 -13.10
CA PHE A 172 0.41 -19.79 -12.10
C PHE A 172 0.78 -20.70 -10.93
N ASN A 173 1.98 -20.48 -10.36
CA ASN A 173 2.36 -21.16 -9.13
C ASN A 173 1.46 -20.72 -7.98
N ILE A 174 1.41 -21.50 -6.90
CA ILE A 174 0.47 -21.26 -5.79
C ILE A 174 0.71 -19.94 -5.07
N GLN A 175 1.95 -19.44 -5.03
CA GLN A 175 2.33 -18.18 -4.40
C GLN A 175 1.84 -16.99 -5.22
N ASP A 176 2.07 -17.02 -6.54
CA ASP A 176 1.55 -16.00 -7.46
C ASP A 176 0.03 -16.05 -7.54
N ALA A 177 -0.55 -17.25 -7.58
CA ALA A 177 -2.01 -17.44 -7.58
C ALA A 177 -2.68 -16.89 -6.30
N ALA A 178 -2.06 -17.10 -5.13
CA ALA A 178 -2.53 -16.53 -3.88
C ALA A 178 -2.44 -14.99 -3.90
N SER A 179 -1.34 -14.45 -4.39
CA SER A 179 -1.14 -13.01 -4.53
C SER A 179 -2.15 -12.36 -5.49
N ILE A 180 -2.46 -13.04 -6.60
CA ILE A 180 -3.50 -12.61 -7.55
C ILE A 180 -4.90 -12.72 -6.90
N GLY A 181 -5.16 -13.80 -6.18
CA GLY A 181 -6.44 -14.04 -5.52
C GLY A 181 -6.82 -12.93 -4.55
N VAL A 182 -5.85 -12.39 -3.82
CA VAL A 182 -6.08 -11.34 -2.81
C VAL A 182 -6.57 -10.02 -3.43
N ILE A 183 -6.37 -9.77 -4.72
CA ILE A 183 -6.97 -8.62 -5.42
C ILE A 183 -8.50 -8.61 -5.23
N GLY A 184 -9.12 -9.80 -5.16
CA GLY A 184 -10.56 -9.96 -4.94
C GLY A 184 -11.06 -9.48 -3.58
N ALA A 185 -10.18 -9.26 -2.61
CA ALA A 185 -10.53 -8.64 -1.33
C ALA A 185 -10.86 -7.13 -1.45
N ALA A 186 -10.56 -6.51 -2.59
CA ALA A 186 -10.73 -5.08 -2.85
C ALA A 186 -10.00 -4.20 -1.82
N ASP A 187 -8.83 -4.64 -1.40
CA ASP A 187 -7.96 -3.96 -0.44
C ASP A 187 -6.53 -3.89 -1.01
N GLY A 188 -6.17 -2.73 -1.53
CA GLY A 188 -4.87 -2.48 -2.16
C GLY A 188 -3.68 -2.77 -1.25
N PRO A 189 -3.65 -2.21 -0.02
CA PRO A 189 -2.58 -2.44 0.94
C PRO A 189 -2.36 -3.92 1.27
N THR A 190 -3.44 -4.70 1.47
CA THR A 190 -3.34 -6.15 1.69
C THR A 190 -2.77 -6.86 0.47
N ALA A 191 -3.16 -6.46 -0.74
CA ALA A 191 -2.63 -7.06 -1.96
C ALA A 191 -1.11 -6.83 -2.11
N ILE A 192 -0.62 -5.62 -1.75
CA ILE A 192 0.81 -5.30 -1.72
C ILE A 192 1.50 -6.21 -0.70
N PHE A 193 1.04 -6.21 0.55
CA PHE A 193 1.64 -6.98 1.63
C PHE A 193 1.74 -8.48 1.27
N VAL A 194 0.66 -9.08 0.81
CA VAL A 194 0.62 -10.51 0.47
C VAL A 194 1.53 -10.83 -0.72
N SER A 195 1.55 -9.99 -1.77
CA SER A 195 2.41 -10.20 -2.93
C SER A 195 3.89 -10.08 -2.59
N GLN A 196 4.26 -9.18 -1.68
CA GLN A 196 5.64 -9.06 -1.18
C GLN A 196 6.00 -10.22 -0.25
N TYR A 197 5.09 -10.62 0.64
CA TYR A 197 5.28 -11.76 1.52
C TYR A 197 5.60 -13.06 0.76
N PHE A 198 4.91 -13.29 -0.35
CA PHE A 198 5.15 -14.43 -1.23
C PHE A 198 6.27 -14.21 -2.24
N ASN A 199 6.92 -13.04 -2.27
CA ASN A 199 7.90 -12.63 -3.27
C ASN A 199 7.41 -12.87 -4.70
N SER A 200 6.14 -12.51 -4.97
CA SER A 200 5.55 -12.69 -6.29
C SER A 200 6.28 -11.85 -7.33
N GLN A 201 6.64 -12.46 -8.46
CA GLN A 201 7.21 -11.74 -9.59
C GLN A 201 6.23 -10.75 -10.25
N TYR A 202 4.94 -10.87 -9.94
CA TYR A 202 3.87 -10.01 -10.44
C TYR A 202 3.47 -8.90 -9.49
N THR A 203 4.22 -8.65 -8.41
CA THR A 203 3.87 -7.64 -7.38
C THR A 203 3.48 -6.30 -7.98
N GLY A 204 4.25 -5.76 -8.94
CA GLY A 204 3.92 -4.50 -9.60
C GLY A 204 2.59 -4.53 -10.36
N ALA A 205 2.34 -5.60 -11.11
CA ALA A 205 1.08 -5.78 -11.84
C ALA A 205 -0.12 -5.97 -10.88
N ILE A 206 0.08 -6.71 -9.78
CA ILE A 206 -0.92 -6.94 -8.73
C ILE A 206 -1.30 -5.61 -8.07
N MET A 207 -0.32 -4.76 -7.75
CA MET A 207 -0.56 -3.43 -7.17
C MET A 207 -1.42 -2.57 -8.09
N VAL A 208 -1.05 -2.45 -9.36
CA VAL A 208 -1.81 -1.66 -10.34
C VAL A 208 -3.21 -2.23 -10.50
N ALA A 209 -3.36 -3.55 -10.59
CA ALA A 209 -4.65 -4.20 -10.73
C ALA A 209 -5.53 -3.99 -9.48
N ALA A 210 -4.99 -4.12 -8.26
CA ALA A 210 -5.72 -3.97 -7.02
C ALA A 210 -6.28 -2.54 -6.87
N TYR A 211 -5.44 -1.52 -7.07
CA TYR A 211 -5.88 -0.12 -6.97
C TYR A 211 -6.84 0.28 -8.09
N SER A 212 -6.58 -0.17 -9.33
CA SER A 212 -7.50 0.05 -10.45
C SER A 212 -8.86 -0.61 -10.21
N TYR A 213 -8.88 -1.82 -9.64
CA TYR A 213 -10.09 -2.52 -9.26
C TYR A 213 -10.88 -1.76 -8.19
N MET A 214 -10.21 -1.30 -7.12
CA MET A 214 -10.84 -0.47 -6.09
C MET A 214 -11.49 0.77 -6.68
N ALA A 215 -10.80 1.48 -7.55
CA ALA A 215 -11.30 2.67 -8.22
C ALA A 215 -12.53 2.39 -9.12
N LEU A 216 -12.65 1.18 -9.67
CA LEU A 216 -13.78 0.78 -10.51
C LEU A 216 -14.99 0.23 -9.71
N VAL A 217 -14.83 -0.11 -8.44
CA VAL A 217 -15.91 -0.66 -7.60
C VAL A 217 -17.17 0.20 -7.62
N PRO A 218 -17.12 1.54 -7.47
CA PRO A 218 -18.32 2.38 -7.51
C PRO A 218 -19.09 2.32 -8.83
N ILE A 219 -18.43 1.94 -9.93
CA ILE A 219 -19.06 1.78 -11.25
C ILE A 219 -19.65 0.39 -11.41
N ILE A 220 -18.92 -0.64 -10.98
CA ILE A 220 -19.30 -2.04 -11.19
C ILE A 220 -20.40 -2.48 -10.22
N GLN A 221 -20.33 -2.02 -8.97
CA GLN A 221 -21.25 -2.44 -7.91
C GLN A 221 -22.73 -2.13 -8.20
N PRO A 222 -23.13 -0.91 -8.63
CA PRO A 222 -24.54 -0.59 -8.85
C PRO A 222 -25.22 -1.46 -9.95
N PRO A 223 -24.61 -1.69 -11.13
CA PRO A 223 -25.16 -2.62 -12.13
C PRO A 223 -25.33 -4.05 -11.61
N VAL A 224 -24.32 -4.56 -10.89
CA VAL A 224 -24.37 -5.91 -10.33
C VAL A 224 -25.51 -6.04 -9.31
N ILE A 225 -25.63 -5.08 -8.39
CA ILE A 225 -26.73 -5.05 -7.42
C ILE A 225 -28.09 -5.01 -8.14
N ARG A 226 -28.22 -4.21 -9.21
CA ARG A 226 -29.47 -4.15 -10.00
C ARG A 226 -29.77 -5.45 -10.72
N ALA A 227 -28.76 -6.20 -11.15
CA ALA A 227 -28.94 -7.47 -11.83
C ALA A 227 -29.42 -8.60 -10.90
N ILE A 228 -28.93 -8.61 -9.66
CA ILE A 228 -29.24 -9.69 -8.69
C ILE A 228 -30.39 -9.38 -7.74
N THR A 229 -30.89 -8.12 -7.71
CA THR A 229 -31.97 -7.70 -6.80
C THR A 229 -33.15 -7.13 -7.56
N THR A 230 -34.37 -7.34 -7.04
CA THR A 230 -35.60 -6.75 -7.56
C THR A 230 -35.80 -5.30 -7.06
N LYS A 231 -36.66 -4.54 -7.74
CA LYS A 231 -37.02 -3.20 -7.27
C LYS A 231 -37.61 -3.21 -5.86
N LYS A 232 -38.43 -4.21 -5.53
CA LYS A 232 -39.06 -4.34 -4.21
C LYS A 232 -38.02 -4.53 -3.11
N GLU A 233 -37.03 -5.39 -3.33
CA GLU A 233 -35.95 -5.60 -2.36
C GLU A 233 -35.12 -4.34 -2.14
N ARG A 234 -34.83 -3.57 -3.19
CA ARG A 234 -34.07 -2.31 -3.07
C ARG A 234 -34.81 -1.18 -2.36
N THR A 235 -36.14 -1.25 -2.26
CA THR A 235 -36.98 -0.26 -1.55
C THR A 235 -37.25 -0.62 -0.08
N ILE A 236 -36.77 -1.78 0.38
CA ILE A 236 -36.90 -2.16 1.79
C ILE A 236 -36.07 -1.21 2.65
N HIS A 237 -36.74 -0.47 3.51
CA HIS A 237 -36.10 0.43 4.46
C HIS A 237 -35.55 -0.37 5.63
N MET A 238 -34.25 -0.54 5.71
CA MET A 238 -33.60 -1.17 6.85
C MET A 238 -33.59 -0.21 8.03
N LYS A 239 -34.17 -0.62 9.15
CA LYS A 239 -34.11 0.16 10.38
C LYS A 239 -32.69 0.10 10.94
N TYR A 240 -32.03 1.24 10.97
CA TYR A 240 -30.77 1.36 11.69
C TYR A 240 -31.09 1.38 13.21
N SER A 241 -30.71 0.33 13.91
CA SER A 241 -30.75 0.32 15.37
C SER A 241 -29.50 1.03 15.87
N ALA A 242 -29.67 2.18 16.50
CA ALA A 242 -28.56 2.87 17.14
C ALA A 242 -27.91 1.94 18.15
N SER A 243 -26.60 1.78 18.02
CA SER A 243 -25.82 0.82 18.79
C SER A 243 -25.93 1.03 20.29
N THR A 244 -26.35 0.02 21.01
CA THR A 244 -26.29 -0.07 22.48
C THR A 244 -25.01 -0.75 22.98
N VAL A 245 -24.01 -0.92 22.10
CA VAL A 245 -22.73 -1.54 22.48
C VAL A 245 -21.98 -0.63 23.46
N SER A 246 -21.58 -1.19 24.59
CA SER A 246 -20.87 -0.42 25.63
C SER A 246 -19.51 0.08 25.14
N LYS A 247 -19.06 1.24 25.62
CA LYS A 247 -17.74 1.80 25.29
C LYS A 247 -16.62 0.82 25.65
N GLN A 248 -16.77 0.10 26.76
CA GLN A 248 -15.78 -0.90 27.19
C GLN A 248 -15.66 -2.04 26.18
N THR A 249 -16.78 -2.53 25.64
CA THR A 249 -16.78 -3.58 24.60
C THR A 249 -16.08 -3.11 23.34
N LYS A 250 -16.32 -1.87 22.92
CA LYS A 250 -15.67 -1.27 21.73
C LYS A 250 -14.16 -1.11 21.90
N ILE A 251 -13.68 -0.78 23.11
CA ILE A 251 -12.24 -0.68 23.41
C ILE A 251 -11.61 -2.08 23.53
N LEU A 252 -12.30 -3.04 24.13
CA LEU A 252 -11.77 -4.38 24.33
C LEU A 252 -11.70 -5.17 23.02
N PHE A 253 -12.61 -4.91 22.07
CA PHE A 253 -12.72 -5.63 20.82
C PHE A 253 -11.41 -5.63 20.00
N PRO A 254 -10.79 -4.48 19.66
CA PRO A 254 -9.56 -4.47 18.89
C PRO A 254 -8.39 -5.17 19.59
N ILE A 255 -8.32 -5.10 20.91
CA ILE A 255 -7.32 -5.79 21.72
C ILE A 255 -7.50 -7.31 21.60
N MET A 256 -8.73 -7.79 21.78
CA MET A 256 -9.04 -9.22 21.70
C MET A 256 -8.81 -9.78 20.30
N VAL A 257 -9.20 -9.05 19.24
CA VAL A 257 -8.97 -9.47 17.86
C VAL A 257 -7.47 -9.59 17.57
N THR A 258 -6.66 -8.62 18.01
CA THR A 258 -5.21 -8.65 17.83
C THR A 258 -4.59 -9.84 18.54
N LEU A 259 -4.99 -10.13 19.79
CA LEU A 259 -4.49 -11.27 20.56
C LEU A 259 -4.86 -12.60 19.90
N ILE A 260 -6.12 -12.77 19.49
CA ILE A 260 -6.59 -13.98 18.84
C ILE A 260 -5.88 -14.19 17.50
N ALA A 261 -5.79 -13.15 16.68
CA ALA A 261 -5.08 -13.21 15.41
C ALA A 261 -3.59 -13.58 15.60
N GLY A 262 -2.94 -12.98 16.62
CA GLY A 262 -1.55 -13.28 16.94
C GLY A 262 -1.29 -14.70 17.40
N LEU A 263 -2.23 -15.28 18.13
CA LEU A 263 -2.13 -16.67 18.59
C LEU A 263 -2.41 -17.68 17.49
N VAL A 264 -3.39 -17.39 16.61
CA VAL A 264 -3.80 -18.31 15.55
C VAL A 264 -2.92 -18.20 14.31
N VAL A 265 -2.64 -16.96 13.88
CA VAL A 265 -1.83 -16.68 12.68
C VAL A 265 -0.82 -15.57 12.98
N PRO A 266 0.33 -15.87 13.60
CA PRO A 266 1.32 -14.87 14.03
C PRO A 266 1.76 -13.90 12.93
N ARG A 267 1.82 -14.37 11.69
CA ARG A 267 2.19 -13.56 10.51
C ARG A 267 1.19 -12.47 10.16
N SER A 268 -0.08 -12.61 10.56
CA SER A 268 -1.12 -11.60 10.31
C SER A 268 -1.09 -10.43 11.30
N VAL A 269 -0.32 -10.54 12.39
CA VAL A 269 -0.31 -9.54 13.48
C VAL A 269 0.11 -8.17 12.99
N ALA A 270 1.04 -8.08 12.04
CA ALA A 270 1.43 -6.80 11.48
C ALA A 270 0.22 -6.07 10.88
N LEU A 271 -0.53 -6.70 9.97
CA LEU A 271 -1.71 -6.10 9.34
C LEU A 271 -2.85 -5.88 10.33
N VAL A 272 -3.28 -6.96 11.00
CA VAL A 272 -4.43 -6.92 11.91
C VAL A 272 -4.15 -6.01 13.11
N GLY A 273 -2.93 -6.03 13.64
CA GLY A 273 -2.54 -5.22 14.79
C GLY A 273 -2.56 -3.72 14.48
N PHE A 274 -2.03 -3.30 13.33
CA PHE A 274 -2.05 -1.89 12.93
C PHE A 274 -3.49 -1.43 12.63
N LEU A 275 -4.31 -2.26 11.99
CA LEU A 275 -5.73 -1.99 11.78
C LEU A 275 -6.48 -1.82 13.11
N MET A 276 -6.29 -2.76 14.03
CA MET A 276 -6.93 -2.73 15.34
C MET A 276 -6.39 -1.61 16.22
N PHE A 277 -5.13 -1.24 16.08
CA PHE A 277 -4.58 -0.07 16.77
C PHE A 277 -5.25 1.22 16.29
N GLY A 278 -5.45 1.39 14.98
CA GLY A 278 -6.23 2.52 14.46
C GLY A 278 -7.65 2.57 15.03
N ASN A 279 -8.32 1.43 15.10
CA ASN A 279 -9.66 1.34 15.71
C ASN A 279 -9.64 1.67 17.20
N LEU A 280 -8.63 1.21 17.93
CA LEU A 280 -8.46 1.54 19.36
C LEU A 280 -8.26 3.04 19.56
N LEU A 281 -7.49 3.72 18.71
CA LEU A 281 -7.32 5.18 18.75
C LEU A 281 -8.65 5.92 18.64
N ARG A 282 -9.55 5.42 17.79
CA ARG A 282 -10.90 5.99 17.64
C ARG A 282 -11.78 5.74 18.87
N GLU A 283 -11.87 4.48 19.32
CA GLU A 283 -12.84 4.08 20.34
C GLU A 283 -12.42 4.45 21.77
N CYS A 284 -11.15 4.73 22.02
CA CYS A 284 -10.67 5.13 23.35
C CYS A 284 -11.21 6.50 23.77
N GLY A 285 -11.41 7.44 22.83
CA GLY A 285 -11.96 8.77 23.09
C GLY A 285 -11.06 9.70 23.92
N VAL A 286 -9.76 9.37 24.04
CA VAL A 286 -8.75 10.22 24.67
C VAL A 286 -7.71 10.73 23.67
N LEU A 287 -7.70 10.19 22.47
CA LEU A 287 -6.77 10.51 21.38
C LEU A 287 -7.50 10.96 20.11
N ASP A 288 -8.59 11.71 20.25
CA ASP A 288 -9.46 12.11 19.14
C ASP A 288 -8.70 12.89 18.07
N SER A 289 -7.78 13.77 18.43
CA SER A 289 -6.96 14.52 17.50
C SER A 289 -6.04 13.59 16.67
N LEU A 290 -5.44 12.59 17.32
CA LEU A 290 -4.59 11.60 16.63
C LEU A 290 -5.43 10.70 15.72
N SER A 291 -6.59 10.27 16.18
CA SER A 291 -7.55 9.48 15.39
C SER A 291 -7.99 10.23 14.13
N GLN A 292 -8.35 11.52 14.27
CA GLN A 292 -8.71 12.36 13.12
C GLN A 292 -7.54 12.57 12.16
N THR A 293 -6.32 12.75 12.67
CA THR A 293 -5.12 12.86 11.84
C THR A 293 -4.86 11.56 11.07
N ALA A 294 -5.02 10.42 11.73
CA ALA A 294 -4.87 9.12 11.08
C ALA A 294 -5.90 8.90 9.97
N GLN A 295 -7.17 9.26 10.22
CA GLN A 295 -8.26 9.11 9.25
C GLN A 295 -8.12 10.02 8.04
N ASN A 296 -7.85 11.32 8.28
CA ASN A 296 -7.97 12.35 7.25
C ASN A 296 -6.63 12.71 6.61
N VAL A 297 -5.55 12.69 7.37
CA VAL A 297 -4.23 13.12 6.87
C VAL A 297 -3.39 11.92 6.47
N LEU A 298 -3.18 10.97 7.39
CA LEU A 298 -2.31 9.83 7.14
C LEU A 298 -2.83 8.95 6.01
N ALA A 299 -4.12 8.60 6.03
CA ALA A 299 -4.74 7.76 5.00
C ALA A 299 -4.76 8.42 3.62
N ASN A 300 -4.83 9.75 3.54
CA ASN A 300 -4.83 10.47 2.26
C ASN A 300 -3.42 10.80 1.76
N LEU A 301 -2.43 10.85 2.65
CA LEU A 301 -1.04 11.18 2.29
C LEU A 301 -0.29 9.96 1.73
N ILE A 302 -0.54 8.78 2.33
CA ILE A 302 0.08 7.51 1.93
C ILE A 302 -0.63 6.92 0.72
#